data_0dc8ea792e667f552e21df8acc9da827
#
_entry.id   0dc8ea792e667f552e21df8acc9da827
#
_cell.length_a   1.000
_cell.length_b   1.000
_cell.length_c   1.000
_cell.angle_alpha   90.00
_cell.angle_beta   90.00
_cell.angle_gamma   90.00
#
_symmetry.space_group_name_H-M   'P 1'
#
loop_
_entity.id
_entity.type
_entity.pdbx_description
1 polymer ?
#
loop_
_entity_poly.entity_id
_entity_poly.type
_entity_poly.pdbx_seq_one_letter_code
_entity_poly.pdbx_strand_id
1 'polypeptide(L)'
;MDTSTKTSRESTYPSGSSRERMLLRKLADNYYGLYLVRVIEGIIHNLNGPLQILYIRSEQLEQNLQQLQNALQSEALTEVEGLVPRLEERIKSISKSLDDLNAQLRHLTSDLIVERRSEIGDVKINQVVEDCIFLLNADMFFKHEVKKTLKLGDALPVLKGRKTDFSIIVLNLIQNALEAMVDAQDRHLIVETFSQDDKVIIRIQDTGCGIPEQDREHVCEVFFTTKKGTGHEGKDEEHSGLGLSLVSLLLEDYNGTIACESVPGKATFTIEIPCPVNSPDG
;
A
#
# COMPACT_ATOMS: atom_id res chain seq x y z
N MET A 1 19.20 29.47 24.44
CA MET A 1 18.45 28.74 25.48
C MET A 1 17.19 28.25 24.83
N ASP A 2 17.28 27.05 24.39
CA ASP A 2 16.29 26.40 23.51
C ASP A 2 15.54 25.38 24.37
N THR A 3 14.30 25.68 24.72
CA THR A 3 13.44 24.77 25.50
C THR A 3 12.38 24.22 24.58
N SER A 4 12.78 23.22 23.79
CA SER A 4 11.84 22.35 23.08
C SER A 4 11.23 21.38 24.09
N THR A 5 10.05 21.69 24.60
CA THR A 5 9.27 20.80 25.47
C THR A 5 8.66 19.69 24.60
N LYS A 6 9.30 18.50 24.64
CA LYS A 6 8.68 17.25 24.20
C LYS A 6 7.54 16.90 25.15
N THR A 7 6.32 17.17 24.77
CA THR A 7 5.12 16.62 25.43
C THR A 7 4.74 15.31 24.75
N SER A 8 5.40 14.23 25.13
CA SER A 8 4.89 12.88 24.89
C SER A 8 3.82 12.60 25.93
N ARG A 9 2.56 12.81 25.59
CA ARG A 9 1.42 12.29 26.35
C ARG A 9 0.95 11.00 25.69
N GLU A 10 1.04 9.91 26.42
CA GLU A 10 0.34 8.67 26.11
C GLU A 10 -1.16 8.98 26.04
N SER A 11 -1.76 8.81 24.87
CA SER A 11 -3.19 8.93 24.66
C SER A 11 -3.87 7.73 25.33
N THR A 12 -4.39 7.93 26.55
CA THR A 12 -5.18 6.94 27.26
C THR A 12 -6.63 7.05 26.76
N TYR A 13 -7.01 6.16 25.85
CA TYR A 13 -8.41 6.06 25.42
C TYR A 13 -9.28 5.42 26.50
N PRO A 14 -10.57 5.84 26.63
CA PRO A 14 -11.50 5.17 27.52
C PRO A 14 -11.69 3.71 27.05
N SER A 15 -11.53 2.77 27.96
CA SER A 15 -11.75 1.34 27.76
C SER A 15 -13.21 1.09 27.30
N GLY A 16 -13.42 1.05 25.99
CA GLY A 16 -14.71 0.70 25.40
C GLY A 16 -15.17 -0.69 25.85
N SER A 17 -16.48 -0.87 25.95
CA SER A 17 -17.05 -2.17 26.31
C SER A 17 -16.59 -3.24 25.30
N SER A 18 -16.53 -4.50 25.74
CA SER A 18 -16.16 -5.64 24.88
C SER A 18 -17.02 -5.71 23.59
N ARG A 19 -18.24 -5.18 23.64
CA ARG A 19 -19.17 -5.09 22.51
C ARG A 19 -18.78 -3.99 21.53
N GLU A 20 -18.32 -2.85 22.00
CA GLU A 20 -17.82 -1.74 21.15
C GLU A 20 -16.55 -2.15 20.43
N ARG A 21 -15.63 -2.81 21.10
CA ARG A 21 -14.41 -3.38 20.48
C ARG A 21 -14.75 -4.38 19.38
N MET A 22 -15.73 -5.26 19.61
CA MET A 22 -16.18 -6.22 18.61
C MET A 22 -16.83 -5.55 17.39
N LEU A 23 -17.61 -4.49 17.61
CA LEU A 23 -18.24 -3.72 16.53
C LEU A 23 -17.19 -2.95 15.72
N LEU A 24 -16.25 -2.28 16.37
CA LEU A 24 -15.16 -1.56 15.71
C LEU A 24 -14.27 -2.53 14.91
N ARG A 25 -14.03 -3.74 15.43
CA ARG A 25 -13.27 -4.76 14.69
C ARG A 25 -14.01 -5.25 13.45
N LYS A 26 -15.34 -5.46 13.52
CA LYS A 26 -16.14 -5.76 12.34
C LYS A 26 -16.17 -4.61 11.32
N LEU A 27 -16.17 -3.38 11.80
CA LEU A 27 -16.04 -2.19 10.94
C LEU A 27 -14.67 -2.15 10.27
N ALA A 28 -13.61 -2.53 11.00
CA ALA A 28 -12.27 -2.68 10.46
C ALA A 28 -12.19 -3.67 9.30
N ASP A 29 -12.73 -4.87 9.53
CA ASP A 29 -12.76 -5.94 8.53
C ASP A 29 -13.57 -5.51 7.29
N ASN A 30 -14.68 -4.79 7.48
CA ASN A 30 -15.49 -4.27 6.38
C ASN A 30 -14.78 -3.12 5.64
N TYR A 31 -14.12 -2.21 6.35
CA TYR A 31 -13.36 -1.11 5.77
C TYR A 31 -12.21 -1.64 4.91
N TYR A 32 -11.49 -2.64 5.41
CA TYR A 32 -10.44 -3.32 4.64
C TYR A 32 -11.03 -4.01 3.40
N GLY A 33 -12.19 -4.64 3.52
CA GLY A 33 -12.89 -5.23 2.38
C GLY A 33 -13.23 -4.21 1.29
N LEU A 34 -13.75 -3.05 1.65
CA LEU A 34 -14.03 -1.95 0.72
C LEU A 34 -12.76 -1.38 0.09
N TYR A 35 -11.68 -1.24 0.89
CA TYR A 35 -10.39 -0.81 0.40
C TYR A 35 -9.82 -1.81 -0.64
N LEU A 36 -9.92 -3.13 -0.36
CA LEU A 36 -9.51 -4.16 -1.31
C LEU A 36 -10.30 -4.08 -2.63
N VAL A 37 -11.58 -3.78 -2.60
CA VAL A 37 -12.40 -3.60 -3.82
C VAL A 37 -11.82 -2.46 -4.67
N ARG A 38 -11.52 -1.31 -4.09
CA ARG A 38 -10.90 -0.17 -4.81
C ARG A 38 -9.53 -0.53 -5.38
N VAL A 39 -8.73 -1.24 -4.60
CA VAL A 39 -7.42 -1.73 -5.05
C VAL A 39 -7.58 -2.70 -6.21
N ILE A 40 -8.54 -3.63 -6.15
CA ILE A 40 -8.84 -4.56 -7.24
C ILE A 40 -9.27 -3.82 -8.51
N GLU A 41 -10.12 -2.80 -8.40
CA GLU A 41 -10.52 -1.96 -9.54
C GLU A 41 -9.30 -1.26 -10.17
N GLY A 42 -8.41 -0.68 -9.36
CA GLY A 42 -7.16 -0.08 -9.82
C GLY A 42 -6.23 -1.10 -10.48
N ILE A 43 -6.16 -2.30 -9.93
CA ILE A 43 -5.40 -3.41 -10.50
C ILE A 43 -5.96 -3.83 -11.86
N ILE A 44 -7.27 -4.05 -11.96
CA ILE A 44 -7.93 -4.40 -13.23
C ILE A 44 -7.62 -3.31 -14.28
N HIS A 45 -7.72 -2.05 -13.90
CA HIS A 45 -7.37 -0.94 -14.78
C HIS A 45 -5.90 -1.01 -15.23
N ASN A 46 -4.97 -1.29 -14.31
CA ASN A 46 -3.54 -1.39 -14.64
C ASN A 46 -3.17 -2.64 -15.44
N LEU A 47 -3.93 -3.73 -15.31
CA LEU A 47 -3.76 -4.96 -16.11
C LEU A 47 -4.25 -4.77 -17.55
N ASN A 48 -5.21 -3.89 -17.79
CA ASN A 48 -5.75 -3.64 -19.13
C ASN A 48 -4.65 -3.15 -20.09
N GLY A 49 -3.71 -2.31 -19.65
CA GLY A 49 -2.60 -1.85 -20.47
C GLY A 49 -1.67 -2.99 -20.94
N PRO A 50 -1.08 -3.79 -20.03
CA PRO A 50 -0.29 -4.97 -20.41
C PRO A 50 -1.04 -5.97 -21.27
N LEU A 51 -2.32 -6.24 -20.97
CA LEU A 51 -3.17 -7.13 -21.76
C LEU A 51 -3.40 -6.61 -23.17
N GLN A 52 -3.62 -5.31 -23.33
CA GLN A 52 -3.77 -4.68 -24.66
C GLN A 52 -2.47 -4.77 -25.48
N ILE A 53 -1.31 -4.60 -24.83
CA ILE A 53 -0.01 -4.78 -25.48
C ILE A 53 0.19 -6.24 -25.91
N LEU A 54 -0.17 -7.21 -25.08
CA LEU A 54 -0.13 -8.63 -25.42
C LEU A 54 -1.04 -8.94 -26.61
N TYR A 55 -2.25 -8.40 -26.63
CA TYR A 55 -3.20 -8.56 -27.72
C TYR A 55 -2.60 -8.04 -29.06
N ILE A 56 -2.09 -6.81 -29.08
CA ILE A 56 -1.46 -6.22 -30.27
C ILE A 56 -0.26 -7.07 -30.76
N ARG A 57 0.57 -7.56 -29.82
CA ARG A 57 1.72 -8.41 -30.15
C ARG A 57 1.29 -9.77 -30.71
N SER A 58 0.19 -10.33 -30.22
CA SER A 58 -0.41 -11.56 -30.72
C SER A 58 -0.91 -11.39 -32.16
N GLU A 59 -1.65 -10.32 -32.46
CA GLU A 59 -2.08 -10.01 -33.84
C GLU A 59 -0.89 -9.85 -34.80
N GLN A 60 0.15 -9.16 -34.35
CA GLN A 60 1.37 -9.01 -35.17
C GLN A 60 2.10 -10.34 -35.38
N LEU A 61 2.06 -11.26 -34.42
CA LEU A 61 2.61 -12.60 -34.56
C LEU A 61 1.83 -13.40 -35.60
N GLU A 62 0.49 -13.35 -35.55
CA GLU A 62 -0.38 -13.99 -36.53
C GLU A 62 -0.14 -13.48 -37.94
N GLN A 63 -0.01 -12.17 -38.12
CA GLN A 63 0.33 -11.57 -39.43
C GLN A 63 1.66 -12.06 -39.96
N ASN A 64 2.71 -12.13 -39.12
CA ASN A 64 4.00 -12.62 -39.53
C ASN A 64 3.99 -14.14 -39.86
N LEU A 65 3.22 -14.92 -39.15
CA LEU A 65 3.02 -16.33 -39.45
C LEU A 65 2.33 -16.51 -40.82
N GLN A 66 1.32 -15.69 -41.11
CA GLN A 66 0.65 -15.70 -42.41
C GLN A 66 1.62 -15.31 -43.54
N GLN A 67 2.49 -14.30 -43.32
CA GLN A 67 3.52 -13.91 -44.28
C GLN A 67 4.52 -15.07 -44.51
N LEU A 68 4.94 -15.75 -43.43
CA LEU A 68 5.84 -16.90 -43.51
C LEU A 68 5.20 -18.05 -44.32
N GLN A 69 3.93 -18.36 -44.09
CA GLN A 69 3.18 -19.36 -44.84
C GLN A 69 3.13 -19.03 -46.33
N ASN A 70 2.87 -17.77 -46.68
CA ASN A 70 2.80 -17.32 -48.06
C ASN A 70 4.20 -17.38 -48.75
N ALA A 71 5.27 -16.97 -48.02
CA ALA A 71 6.63 -17.05 -48.51
C ALA A 71 7.10 -18.50 -48.75
N LEU A 72 6.71 -19.41 -47.88
CA LEU A 72 6.98 -20.85 -48.08
C LEU A 72 6.24 -21.44 -49.28
N GLN A 73 4.97 -21.01 -49.51
CA GLN A 73 4.20 -21.47 -50.68
C GLN A 73 4.76 -20.93 -52.03
N SER A 74 5.35 -19.72 -51.98
CA SER A 74 5.98 -19.10 -53.16
C SER A 74 7.45 -19.45 -53.35
N GLU A 75 8.01 -20.33 -52.52
CA GLU A 75 9.44 -20.72 -52.53
C GLU A 75 10.41 -19.51 -52.37
N ALA A 76 9.94 -18.42 -51.76
CA ALA A 76 10.70 -17.19 -51.52
C ALA A 76 11.64 -17.34 -50.30
N LEU A 77 12.71 -18.12 -50.42
CA LEU A 77 13.64 -18.47 -49.34
C LEU A 77 14.25 -17.26 -48.63
N THR A 78 14.56 -16.21 -49.39
CA THR A 78 15.12 -14.95 -48.83
C THR A 78 14.16 -14.23 -47.91
N GLU A 79 12.85 -14.29 -48.17
CA GLU A 79 11.84 -13.72 -47.29
C GLU A 79 11.68 -14.55 -46.02
N VAL A 80 11.74 -15.87 -46.12
CA VAL A 80 11.69 -16.80 -44.97
C VAL A 80 12.86 -16.55 -44.04
N GLU A 81 14.08 -16.41 -44.52
CA GLU A 81 15.27 -16.10 -43.73
C GLU A 81 15.12 -14.78 -42.94
N GLY A 82 14.46 -13.77 -43.53
CA GLY A 82 14.21 -12.49 -42.86
C GLY A 82 13.06 -12.52 -41.84
N LEU A 83 12.07 -13.42 -41.99
CA LEU A 83 10.91 -13.50 -41.14
C LEU A 83 11.15 -14.32 -39.85
N VAL A 84 11.96 -15.36 -39.91
CA VAL A 84 12.25 -16.25 -38.77
C VAL A 84 12.81 -15.48 -37.55
N PRO A 85 13.86 -14.64 -37.67
CA PRO A 85 14.39 -13.89 -36.55
C PRO A 85 13.34 -12.92 -35.93
N ARG A 86 12.51 -12.32 -36.77
CA ARG A 86 11.43 -11.41 -36.31
C ARG A 86 10.39 -12.16 -35.51
N LEU A 87 10.01 -13.37 -35.90
CA LEU A 87 9.11 -14.22 -35.14
C LEU A 87 9.69 -14.62 -33.77
N GLU A 88 10.97 -15.01 -33.76
CA GLU A 88 11.66 -15.34 -32.50
C GLU A 88 11.71 -14.15 -31.54
N GLU A 89 12.02 -12.95 -32.03
CA GLU A 89 12.01 -11.73 -31.18
C GLU A 89 10.63 -11.41 -30.62
N ARG A 90 9.57 -11.57 -31.44
CA ARG A 90 8.19 -11.35 -31.00
C ARG A 90 7.76 -12.37 -29.96
N ILE A 91 8.09 -13.65 -30.15
CA ILE A 91 7.80 -14.69 -29.16
C ILE A 91 8.48 -14.39 -27.84
N LYS A 92 9.78 -14.03 -27.85
CA LYS A 92 10.51 -13.61 -26.64
C LYS A 92 9.87 -12.41 -25.96
N SER A 93 9.42 -11.43 -26.75
CA SER A 93 8.76 -10.23 -26.23
C SER A 93 7.40 -10.52 -25.59
N ILE A 94 6.61 -11.45 -26.15
CA ILE A 94 5.34 -11.93 -25.59
C ILE A 94 5.60 -12.69 -24.30
N SER A 95 6.57 -13.63 -24.31
CA SER A 95 6.94 -14.41 -23.12
C SER A 95 7.34 -13.50 -21.96
N LYS A 96 8.18 -12.50 -22.21
CA LYS A 96 8.57 -11.53 -21.19
C LYS A 96 7.36 -10.76 -20.62
N SER A 97 6.44 -10.31 -21.49
CA SER A 97 5.23 -9.60 -21.02
C SER A 97 4.30 -10.49 -20.20
N LEU A 98 4.23 -11.79 -20.53
CA LEU A 98 3.49 -12.76 -19.73
C LEU A 98 4.14 -13.01 -18.37
N ASP A 99 5.47 -13.08 -18.31
CA ASP A 99 6.20 -13.23 -17.06
C ASP A 99 5.99 -12.02 -16.15
N ASP A 100 6.05 -10.80 -16.69
CA ASP A 100 5.79 -9.55 -15.97
C ASP A 100 4.35 -9.52 -15.45
N LEU A 101 3.37 -9.91 -16.27
CA LEU A 101 1.96 -10.01 -15.87
C LEU A 101 1.75 -11.07 -14.77
N ASN A 102 2.37 -12.24 -14.92
CA ASN A 102 2.30 -13.30 -13.92
C ASN A 102 2.96 -12.89 -12.59
N ALA A 103 4.05 -12.12 -12.63
CA ALA A 103 4.67 -11.58 -11.43
C ALA A 103 3.72 -10.61 -10.71
N GLN A 104 3.06 -9.71 -11.44
CA GLN A 104 2.05 -8.80 -10.89
C GLN A 104 0.87 -9.56 -10.28
N LEU A 105 0.34 -10.57 -10.98
CA LEU A 105 -0.77 -11.39 -10.47
C LEU A 105 -0.40 -12.21 -9.24
N ARG A 106 0.81 -12.77 -9.17
CA ARG A 106 1.27 -13.53 -8.00
C ARG A 106 1.35 -12.66 -6.75
N HIS A 107 1.87 -11.46 -6.84
CA HIS A 107 1.88 -10.50 -5.73
C HIS A 107 0.45 -10.17 -5.25
N LEU A 108 -0.53 -10.17 -6.16
CA LEU A 108 -1.92 -9.88 -5.83
C LEU A 108 -2.65 -11.05 -5.17
N THR A 109 -2.34 -12.28 -5.58
CA THR A 109 -3.08 -13.46 -5.14
C THR A 109 -2.49 -14.13 -3.91
N SER A 110 -1.16 -14.07 -3.72
CA SER A 110 -0.50 -14.79 -2.63
C SER A 110 -0.72 -14.15 -1.26
N ASP A 111 -0.86 -12.83 -1.19
CA ASP A 111 -0.74 -12.13 0.09
C ASP A 111 -2.01 -11.42 0.57
N LEU A 112 -2.97 -11.14 -0.31
CA LEU A 112 -4.12 -10.28 0.03
C LEU A 112 -5.49 -10.96 0.02
N ILE A 113 -5.71 -11.89 -0.90
CA ILE A 113 -7.03 -12.51 -1.08
C ILE A 113 -7.16 -13.79 -0.26
N VAL A 114 -6.07 -14.53 -0.07
CA VAL A 114 -6.09 -15.86 0.58
C VAL A 114 -6.12 -15.75 2.11
N GLU A 115 -5.61 -14.68 2.69
CA GLU A 115 -5.49 -14.54 4.16
C GLU A 115 -6.69 -13.85 4.85
N ARG A 116 -7.93 -13.99 4.37
CA ARG A 116 -9.13 -13.55 5.11
C ARG A 116 -9.29 -14.19 6.50
N ARG A 117 -8.48 -15.18 6.82
CA ARG A 117 -8.32 -15.79 8.14
C ARG A 117 -6.84 -15.80 8.50
N SER A 118 -6.20 -14.62 8.56
CA SER A 118 -4.82 -14.60 9.01
C SER A 118 -4.78 -15.06 10.46
N GLU A 119 -4.29 -16.27 10.64
CA GLU A 119 -3.88 -16.78 11.94
C GLU A 119 -2.78 -15.89 12.49
N ILE A 120 -2.69 -15.82 13.81
CA ILE A 120 -1.56 -15.14 14.45
C ILE A 120 -0.29 -15.87 14.06
N GLY A 121 0.63 -15.17 13.43
CA GLY A 121 1.87 -15.74 12.93
C GLY A 121 3.05 -14.77 13.04
N ASP A 122 4.12 -15.13 12.39
CA ASP A 122 5.32 -14.31 12.27
C ASP A 122 5.13 -13.23 11.22
N VAL A 123 5.25 -11.97 11.60
CA VAL A 123 5.06 -10.82 10.71
C VAL A 123 6.37 -10.06 10.56
N LYS A 124 6.84 -9.97 9.33
CA LYS A 124 7.99 -9.15 8.92
C LYS A 124 7.48 -7.80 8.43
N ILE A 125 7.68 -6.75 9.21
CA ILE A 125 7.11 -5.42 8.93
C ILE A 125 7.61 -4.83 7.60
N ASN A 126 8.86 -5.02 7.24
CA ASN A 126 9.35 -4.55 5.94
C ASN A 126 8.56 -5.17 4.78
N GLN A 127 8.25 -6.46 4.85
CA GLN A 127 7.45 -7.13 3.83
C GLN A 127 6.02 -6.55 3.78
N VAL A 128 5.42 -6.26 4.93
CA VAL A 128 4.09 -5.61 4.98
C VAL A 128 4.14 -4.23 4.29
N VAL A 129 5.17 -3.42 4.57
CA VAL A 129 5.34 -2.11 3.94
C VAL A 129 5.51 -2.25 2.42
N GLU A 130 6.38 -3.16 1.97
CA GLU A 130 6.61 -3.40 0.54
C GLU A 130 5.33 -3.86 -0.18
N ASP A 131 4.57 -4.78 0.42
CA ASP A 131 3.30 -5.27 -0.11
C ASP A 131 2.27 -4.11 -0.21
N CYS A 132 2.18 -3.25 0.81
CA CYS A 132 1.29 -2.08 0.79
C CYS A 132 1.69 -1.08 -0.31
N ILE A 133 2.98 -0.78 -0.46
CA ILE A 133 3.49 0.10 -1.52
C ILE A 133 3.22 -0.49 -2.90
N PHE A 134 3.41 -1.81 -3.06
CA PHE A 134 3.11 -2.50 -4.31
C PHE A 134 1.63 -2.35 -4.70
N LEU A 135 0.72 -2.55 -3.73
CA LEU A 135 -0.72 -2.37 -3.93
C LEU A 135 -1.09 -0.96 -4.34
N LEU A 136 -0.55 0.02 -3.62
CA LEU A 136 -0.83 1.43 -3.89
C LEU A 136 -0.33 1.89 -5.25
N ASN A 137 0.63 1.19 -5.88
CA ASN A 137 1.02 1.47 -7.27
C ASN A 137 -0.10 1.17 -8.30
N ALA A 138 -1.23 0.57 -7.89
CA ALA A 138 -2.45 0.51 -8.68
C ALA A 138 -3.14 1.89 -8.79
N ASP A 139 -2.94 2.77 -7.83
CA ASP A 139 -3.44 4.15 -7.86
C ASP A 139 -2.55 5.02 -8.76
N MET A 140 -3.16 5.70 -9.74
CA MET A 140 -2.44 6.51 -10.73
C MET A 140 -1.79 7.74 -10.11
N PHE A 141 -2.43 8.38 -9.12
CA PHE A 141 -1.86 9.51 -8.40
C PHE A 141 -0.62 9.09 -7.61
N PHE A 142 -0.73 8.01 -6.83
CA PHE A 142 0.41 7.45 -6.10
C PHE A 142 1.55 7.06 -7.03
N LYS A 143 1.24 6.41 -8.16
CA LYS A 143 2.24 5.90 -9.10
C LYS A 143 3.04 7.00 -9.79
N HIS A 144 2.37 8.05 -10.27
CA HIS A 144 2.96 9.03 -11.17
C HIS A 144 3.23 10.40 -10.54
N GLU A 145 2.44 10.80 -9.53
CA GLU A 145 2.48 12.13 -8.95
C GLU A 145 3.24 12.19 -7.62
N VAL A 146 3.39 11.06 -6.92
CA VAL A 146 4.02 11.02 -5.60
C VAL A 146 5.43 10.46 -5.69
N LYS A 147 6.41 11.26 -5.23
CA LYS A 147 7.78 10.78 -5.00
C LYS A 147 7.79 9.89 -3.75
N LYS A 148 8.39 8.72 -3.84
CA LYS A 148 8.46 7.74 -2.75
C LYS A 148 9.89 7.53 -2.29
N THR A 149 10.13 7.53 -0.98
CA THR A 149 11.41 7.15 -0.38
C THR A 149 11.15 6.13 0.71
N LEU A 150 11.70 4.93 0.52
CA LEU A 150 11.65 3.85 1.50
C LEU A 150 13.02 3.73 2.16
N LYS A 151 13.04 3.80 3.50
CA LYS A 151 14.23 3.61 4.35
C LYS A 151 13.92 2.48 5.32
N LEU A 152 14.02 1.27 4.85
CA LEU A 152 13.69 0.06 5.60
C LEU A 152 14.93 -0.46 6.32
N GLY A 153 14.83 -0.63 7.64
CA GLY A 153 15.93 -1.17 8.45
C GLY A 153 16.23 -2.63 8.11
N ASP A 154 17.51 -3.00 8.05
CA ASP A 154 17.94 -4.32 7.57
C ASP A 154 17.59 -5.48 8.52
N ALA A 155 17.54 -5.25 9.85
CA ALA A 155 17.40 -6.28 10.87
C ALA A 155 16.29 -5.94 11.86
N LEU A 156 15.04 -5.91 11.39
CA LEU A 156 13.90 -5.72 12.28
C LEU A 156 13.52 -7.02 13.00
N PRO A 157 13.17 -6.95 14.29
CA PRO A 157 12.54 -8.06 14.97
C PRO A 157 11.26 -8.52 14.26
N VAL A 158 11.03 -9.83 14.28
CA VAL A 158 9.78 -10.40 13.77
C VAL A 158 8.70 -10.22 14.83
N LEU A 159 7.58 -9.60 14.45
CA LEU A 159 6.44 -9.42 15.34
C LEU A 159 5.53 -10.65 15.30
N LYS A 160 4.84 -10.90 16.40
CA LYS A 160 3.74 -11.88 16.44
C LYS A 160 2.41 -11.16 16.27
N GLY A 161 1.62 -11.56 15.27
CA GLY A 161 0.34 -10.92 15.01
C GLY A 161 -0.30 -11.36 13.71
N ARG A 162 -1.33 -10.65 13.30
CA ARG A 162 -1.98 -10.86 12.01
C ARG A 162 -1.38 -9.90 10.99
N LYS A 163 -0.88 -10.43 9.89
CA LYS A 163 -0.34 -9.60 8.78
C LYS A 163 -1.36 -8.57 8.30
N THR A 164 -2.65 -8.96 8.24
CA THR A 164 -3.76 -8.07 7.85
C THR A 164 -3.89 -6.84 8.75
N ASP A 165 -3.75 -6.98 10.06
CA ASP A 165 -3.86 -5.85 10.98
C ASP A 165 -2.76 -4.82 10.68
N PHE A 166 -1.52 -5.26 10.52
CA PHE A 166 -0.40 -4.37 10.17
C PHE A 166 -0.55 -3.79 8.75
N SER A 167 -1.10 -4.54 7.81
CA SER A 167 -1.40 -4.01 6.47
C SER A 167 -2.44 -2.91 6.52
N ILE A 168 -3.52 -3.08 7.29
CA ILE A 168 -4.55 -2.06 7.50
C ILE A 168 -3.94 -0.80 8.11
N ILE A 169 -3.09 -0.95 9.13
CA ILE A 169 -2.40 0.17 9.78
C ILE A 169 -1.57 0.96 8.77
N VAL A 170 -0.69 0.30 8.04
CA VAL A 170 0.20 0.94 7.06
C VAL A 170 -0.60 1.60 5.94
N LEU A 171 -1.60 0.90 5.39
CA LEU A 171 -2.43 1.42 4.29
C LEU A 171 -3.22 2.66 4.69
N ASN A 172 -3.84 2.67 5.89
CA ASN A 172 -4.57 3.85 6.37
C ASN A 172 -3.67 5.07 6.52
N LEU A 173 -2.47 4.89 7.05
CA LEU A 173 -1.54 6.01 7.22
C LEU A 173 -1.02 6.53 5.88
N ILE A 174 -0.69 5.65 4.94
CA ILE A 174 -0.28 6.07 3.60
C ILE A 174 -1.45 6.75 2.87
N GLN A 175 -2.67 6.22 2.99
CA GLN A 175 -3.86 6.84 2.38
C GLN A 175 -4.09 8.26 2.92
N ASN A 176 -3.98 8.45 4.24
CA ASN A 176 -4.09 9.77 4.85
C ASN A 176 -3.01 10.73 4.31
N ALA A 177 -1.78 10.25 4.13
CA ALA A 177 -0.69 11.02 3.54
C ALA A 177 -0.98 11.41 2.07
N LEU A 178 -1.51 10.49 1.27
CA LEU A 178 -1.89 10.75 -0.12
C LEU A 178 -2.97 11.81 -0.21
N GLU A 179 -4.02 11.68 0.59
CA GLU A 179 -5.11 12.65 0.65
C GLU A 179 -4.64 14.04 1.07
N ALA A 180 -3.68 14.12 2.02
CA ALA A 180 -3.10 15.39 2.44
C ALA A 180 -2.24 16.05 1.34
N MET A 181 -1.71 15.26 0.40
CA MET A 181 -0.85 15.73 -0.69
C MET A 181 -1.59 16.06 -1.99
N VAL A 182 -2.92 15.85 -2.09
CA VAL A 182 -3.68 16.08 -3.35
C VAL A 182 -3.42 17.47 -3.91
N ASP A 183 -3.51 18.50 -3.07
CA ASP A 183 -3.32 19.91 -3.46
C ASP A 183 -1.89 20.43 -3.20
N ALA A 184 -0.96 19.57 -2.77
CA ALA A 184 0.40 19.98 -2.50
C ALA A 184 1.21 20.16 -3.78
N GLN A 185 2.13 21.15 -3.77
CA GLN A 185 3.06 21.36 -4.90
C GLN A 185 4.20 20.32 -4.90
N ASP A 186 4.74 19.99 -3.71
CA ASP A 186 5.69 18.90 -3.53
C ASP A 186 4.97 17.72 -2.88
N ARG A 187 5.03 16.56 -3.52
CA ARG A 187 4.31 15.35 -3.12
C ARG A 187 5.31 14.26 -2.83
N HIS A 188 5.79 14.24 -1.60
CA HIS A 188 6.84 13.30 -1.18
C HIS A 188 6.38 12.49 0.02
N LEU A 189 6.26 11.20 -0.17
CA LEU A 189 6.02 10.20 0.87
C LEU A 189 7.34 9.56 1.28
N ILE A 190 7.63 9.55 2.58
CA ILE A 190 8.78 8.86 3.15
C ILE A 190 8.27 7.83 4.14
N VAL A 191 8.65 6.58 3.95
CA VAL A 191 8.36 5.47 4.88
C VAL A 191 9.67 4.95 5.43
N GLU A 192 9.81 4.98 6.75
CA GLU A 192 10.97 4.50 7.46
C GLU A 192 10.58 3.40 8.44
N THR A 193 11.39 2.37 8.53
CA THR A 193 11.26 1.33 9.55
C THR A 193 12.60 1.12 10.24
N PHE A 194 12.60 0.99 11.55
CA PHE A 194 13.79 0.70 12.32
C PHE A 194 13.42 0.07 13.67
N SER A 195 14.37 -0.48 14.39
CA SER A 195 14.18 -0.95 15.77
C SER A 195 14.88 -0.02 16.74
N GLN A 196 14.22 0.28 17.84
CA GLN A 196 14.76 1.09 18.95
C GLN A 196 14.11 0.65 20.25
N ASP A 197 14.88 0.49 21.31
CA ASP A 197 14.40 0.21 22.68
C ASP A 197 13.41 -0.96 22.75
N ASP A 198 13.76 -2.09 22.13
CA ASP A 198 12.92 -3.30 22.02
C ASP A 198 11.55 -3.05 21.36
N LYS A 199 11.47 -2.08 20.47
CA LYS A 199 10.31 -1.78 19.67
C LYS A 199 10.64 -1.79 18.17
N VAL A 200 9.67 -2.17 17.35
CA VAL A 200 9.65 -1.87 15.92
C VAL A 200 8.97 -0.52 15.72
N ILE A 201 9.64 0.36 15.01
CA ILE A 201 9.15 1.70 14.69
C ILE A 201 8.80 1.74 13.20
N ILE A 202 7.60 2.24 12.90
CA ILE A 202 7.18 2.57 11.53
C ILE A 202 6.89 4.06 11.51
N ARG A 203 7.58 4.79 10.66
CA ARG A 203 7.39 6.23 10.50
C ARG A 203 6.94 6.53 9.08
N ILE A 204 5.81 7.24 8.94
CA ILE A 204 5.24 7.65 7.66
C ILE A 204 5.15 9.17 7.67
N GLN A 205 5.87 9.81 6.74
CA GLN A 205 5.93 11.25 6.60
C GLN A 205 5.44 11.65 5.21
N ASP A 206 4.67 12.71 5.15
CA ASP A 206 4.20 13.35 3.93
C ASP A 206 4.56 14.85 3.89
N THR A 207 4.49 15.42 2.68
CA THR A 207 4.63 16.85 2.42
C THR A 207 3.29 17.51 2.09
N GLY A 208 2.21 17.00 2.68
CA GLY A 208 0.86 17.49 2.48
C GLY A 208 0.55 18.80 3.22
N CYS A 209 -0.71 19.11 3.36
CA CYS A 209 -1.16 20.35 4.03
C CYS A 209 -0.76 20.43 5.52
N GLY A 210 -0.39 19.31 6.14
CA GLY A 210 -0.17 19.21 7.58
C GLY A 210 -1.48 19.19 8.37
N ILE A 211 -1.38 19.14 9.71
CA ILE A 211 -2.50 19.08 10.65
C ILE A 211 -2.42 20.30 11.55
N PRO A 212 -3.49 21.12 11.63
CA PRO A 212 -3.55 22.26 12.56
C PRO A 212 -3.31 21.84 14.01
N GLU A 213 -2.67 22.69 14.80
CA GLU A 213 -2.30 22.39 16.18
C GLU A 213 -3.49 21.98 17.05
N GLN A 214 -4.60 22.68 16.87
CA GLN A 214 -5.87 22.41 17.59
C GLN A 214 -6.46 21.02 17.29
N ASP A 215 -6.14 20.44 16.14
CA ASP A 215 -6.72 19.17 15.66
C ASP A 215 -5.84 17.98 16.00
N ARG A 216 -4.55 18.17 16.33
CA ARG A 216 -3.57 17.08 16.52
C ARG A 216 -3.91 16.13 17.66
N GLU A 217 -4.52 16.62 18.74
CA GLU A 217 -4.94 15.79 19.87
C GLU A 217 -6.16 14.92 19.52
N HIS A 218 -6.94 15.33 18.53
CA HIS A 218 -8.21 14.70 18.15
C HIS A 218 -8.14 13.80 16.91
N VAL A 219 -7.02 13.82 16.15
CA VAL A 219 -6.94 13.10 14.86
C VAL A 219 -7.15 11.60 14.96
N CYS A 220 -6.95 11.01 16.14
CA CYS A 220 -7.19 9.59 16.40
C CYS A 220 -8.58 9.30 17.00
N GLU A 221 -9.40 10.31 17.25
CA GLU A 221 -10.76 10.11 17.76
C GLU A 221 -11.67 9.53 16.68
N VAL A 222 -12.62 8.71 17.12
CA VAL A 222 -13.59 8.06 16.21
C VAL A 222 -14.47 9.12 15.55
N PHE A 223 -14.61 9.06 14.23
CA PHE A 223 -15.36 10.02 13.40
C PHE A 223 -14.75 11.43 13.34
N PHE A 224 -13.55 11.65 13.86
CA PHE A 224 -12.88 12.92 13.66
C PHE A 224 -12.37 13.05 12.22
N THR A 225 -12.79 14.10 11.54
CA THR A 225 -12.30 14.46 10.22
C THR A 225 -12.32 15.98 10.04
N THR A 226 -11.24 16.53 9.55
CA THR A 226 -11.16 17.95 9.13
C THR A 226 -11.51 18.12 7.65
N LYS A 227 -11.71 17.01 6.93
CA LYS A 227 -11.98 17.01 5.50
C LYS A 227 -13.45 17.29 5.28
N LYS A 228 -13.76 18.47 4.76
CA LYS A 228 -15.10 18.79 4.23
C LYS A 228 -15.24 18.04 2.91
N GLY A 229 -16.35 17.31 2.71
CA GLY A 229 -16.69 16.72 1.42
C GLY A 229 -16.59 17.78 0.33
N THR A 230 -15.51 17.79 -0.41
CA THR A 230 -15.37 18.62 -1.61
C THR A 230 -16.21 17.93 -2.68
N GLY A 231 -17.46 18.39 -2.82
CA GLY A 231 -18.38 17.94 -3.87
C GLY A 231 -17.80 18.26 -5.24
N HIS A 232 -16.96 17.35 -5.74
CA HIS A 232 -16.76 17.22 -7.17
C HIS A 232 -17.72 16.15 -7.64
N GLU A 233 -18.58 16.54 -8.56
CA GLU A 233 -19.64 15.72 -9.17
C GLU A 233 -19.09 14.33 -9.54
N GLY A 234 -19.52 13.29 -8.81
CA GLY A 234 -19.34 11.89 -9.16
C GLY A 234 -18.59 10.98 -8.18
N LYS A 235 -17.99 11.48 -7.09
CA LYS A 235 -17.44 10.65 -6.02
C LYS A 235 -17.73 11.30 -4.69
N ASP A 236 -18.85 10.96 -4.07
CA ASP A 236 -19.10 11.17 -2.65
C ASP A 236 -18.19 10.21 -1.86
N GLU A 237 -16.90 10.54 -1.76
CA GLU A 237 -16.04 9.90 -0.80
C GLU A 237 -16.37 10.50 0.56
N GLU A 238 -17.34 9.91 1.26
CA GLU A 238 -17.56 10.16 2.67
C GLU A 238 -16.29 9.76 3.43
N HIS A 239 -15.47 10.75 3.77
CA HIS A 239 -14.36 10.56 4.71
C HIS A 239 -14.96 10.28 6.07
N SER A 240 -15.09 9.00 6.41
CA SER A 240 -15.80 8.53 7.60
C SER A 240 -15.12 8.90 8.93
N GLY A 241 -13.90 9.44 8.90
CA GLY A 241 -13.11 9.71 10.11
C GLY A 241 -12.73 8.42 10.87
N LEU A 242 -12.83 7.25 10.24
CA LEU A 242 -12.58 5.96 10.87
C LEU A 242 -11.13 5.48 10.72
N GLY A 243 -10.35 6.02 9.78
CA GLY A 243 -9.03 5.49 9.43
C GLY A 243 -8.05 5.48 10.60
N LEU A 244 -7.82 6.62 11.24
CA LEU A 244 -6.86 6.73 12.35
C LEU A 244 -7.36 6.11 13.65
N SER A 245 -8.65 6.17 13.93
CA SER A 245 -9.25 5.48 15.08
C SER A 245 -9.14 3.96 14.94
N LEU A 246 -9.24 3.45 13.71
CA LEU A 246 -9.02 2.04 13.41
C LEU A 246 -7.56 1.65 13.62
N VAL A 247 -6.60 2.49 13.19
CA VAL A 247 -5.18 2.28 13.44
C VAL A 247 -4.92 2.18 14.94
N SER A 248 -5.45 3.10 15.74
CA SER A 248 -5.31 3.07 17.20
C SER A 248 -5.88 1.80 17.83
N LEU A 249 -7.09 1.39 17.40
CA LEU A 249 -7.73 0.17 17.88
C LEU A 249 -6.91 -1.09 17.60
N LEU A 250 -6.37 -1.21 16.37
CA LEU A 250 -5.57 -2.37 16.00
C LEU A 250 -4.24 -2.40 16.75
N LEU A 251 -3.62 -1.24 17.00
CA LEU A 251 -2.39 -1.14 17.77
C LEU A 251 -2.56 -1.56 19.24
N GLU A 252 -3.73 -1.34 19.85
CA GLU A 252 -4.01 -1.80 21.22
C GLU A 252 -3.81 -3.31 21.38
N ASP A 253 -4.18 -4.11 20.39
CA ASP A 253 -4.01 -5.57 20.44
C ASP A 253 -2.52 -6.00 20.50
N TYR A 254 -1.63 -5.11 20.11
CA TYR A 254 -0.17 -5.31 20.08
C TYR A 254 0.57 -4.46 21.13
N ASN A 255 -0.13 -3.82 22.05
CA ASN A 255 0.41 -2.83 22.98
C ASN A 255 1.21 -1.74 22.28
N GLY A 256 0.85 -1.45 21.02
CA GLY A 256 1.47 -0.42 20.19
C GLY A 256 0.88 0.97 20.46
N THR A 257 1.62 1.98 20.06
CA THR A 257 1.22 3.38 20.16
C THR A 257 1.36 4.09 18.82
N ILE A 258 0.59 5.16 18.62
CA ILE A 258 0.71 6.06 17.49
C ILE A 258 0.92 7.49 18.00
N ALA A 259 1.86 8.19 17.40
CA ALA A 259 2.11 9.61 17.64
C ALA A 259 2.06 10.39 16.33
N CYS A 260 1.57 11.62 16.38
CA CYS A 260 1.53 12.53 15.25
C CYS A 260 2.31 13.80 15.54
N GLU A 261 3.29 14.09 14.67
CA GLU A 261 4.00 15.38 14.63
C GLU A 261 3.65 16.07 13.32
N SER A 262 3.23 17.32 13.39
CA SER A 262 2.86 18.05 12.18
C SER A 262 3.20 19.53 12.28
N VAL A 263 3.59 20.08 11.13
CA VAL A 263 3.76 21.50 10.87
C VAL A 263 3.09 21.82 9.52
N PRO A 264 2.79 23.07 9.20
CA PRO A 264 2.29 23.42 7.87
C PRO A 264 3.22 22.88 6.77
N GLY A 265 2.68 22.15 5.82
CA GLY A 265 3.43 21.53 4.73
C GLY A 265 4.08 20.17 5.06
N LYS A 266 3.80 19.59 6.23
CA LYS A 266 4.39 18.31 6.62
C LYS A 266 3.62 17.66 7.77
N ALA A 267 3.31 16.36 7.65
CA ALA A 267 2.90 15.54 8.77
C ALA A 267 3.76 14.28 8.88
N THR A 268 3.91 13.78 10.10
CA THR A 268 4.66 12.56 10.39
C THR A 268 3.91 11.76 11.42
N PHE A 269 3.52 10.55 11.05
CA PHE A 269 2.95 9.57 11.95
C PHE A 269 4.02 8.55 12.32
N THR A 270 4.19 8.32 13.62
CA THR A 270 5.13 7.34 14.16
C THR A 270 4.35 6.28 14.94
N ILE A 271 4.51 5.03 14.54
CA ILE A 271 3.98 3.85 15.23
C ILE A 271 5.12 3.18 15.96
N GLU A 272 4.88 2.81 17.20
CA GLU A 272 5.80 2.02 18.01
C GLU A 272 5.10 0.73 18.44
N ILE A 273 5.71 -0.42 18.16
CA ILE A 273 5.17 -1.75 18.51
C ILE A 273 6.23 -2.47 19.33
N PRO A 274 5.93 -2.79 20.61
CA PRO A 274 6.84 -3.54 21.45
C PRO A 274 7.15 -4.91 20.84
N CYS A 275 8.42 -5.29 20.85
CA CYS A 275 8.82 -6.65 20.53
C CYS A 275 8.74 -7.48 21.79
N PRO A 276 8.17 -8.70 21.76
CA PRO A 276 8.31 -9.60 22.87
C PRO A 276 9.80 -9.83 23.10
N VAL A 277 10.27 -9.44 24.28
CA VAL A 277 11.65 -9.77 24.70
C VAL A 277 11.75 -11.30 24.65
N ASN A 278 12.58 -11.82 23.76
CA ASN A 278 12.99 -13.21 23.84
C ASN A 278 13.75 -13.34 25.14
N SER A 279 13.07 -13.72 26.21
CA SER A 279 13.74 -14.16 27.43
C SER A 279 14.61 -15.35 27.03
N PRO A 280 15.92 -15.30 27.22
CA PRO A 280 16.81 -16.43 26.94
C PRO A 280 16.69 -17.41 28.10
N ASP A 281 15.50 -18.00 28.31
CA ASP A 281 15.34 -19.10 29.28
C ASP A 281 14.11 -19.94 28.90
N GLY A 282 14.40 -21.09 28.30
CA GLY A 282 13.46 -22.16 28.05
C GLY A 282 14.23 -23.39 27.56
#